data_badf284acc16b2280e2ecbaef7d45f0c
#
_entry.id   badf284acc16b2280e2ecbaef7d45f0c
#
_cell.length_a   1.000
_cell.length_b   1.000
_cell.length_c   1.000
_cell.angle_alpha   90.00
_cell.angle_beta   90.00
_cell.angle_gamma   90.00
#
_symmetry.space_group_name_H-M   'P 1'
#
loop_
_entity.id
_entity.type
_entity.pdbx_description
1 polymer ?
#
loop_
_entity_poly.entity_id
_entity_poly.type
_entity_poly.pdbx_seq_one_letter_code
_entity_poly.pdbx_strand_id
1 'polypeptide(L)'
;LAARTPRPDVLLTVDNGVSSAEAVRHAAELGIDVIVTDHHLPGAELPPAVCIVNPNLADSAFPSKALAGVGVMYYVLLALRALLRERGVYTQQTQPRLDALVDLVALGTVADVVKLDKNNRILVAQGLNRIRLGRTHAGISALFAVAGKKPEAAGVRDFGFALGPRINAAGRLDTME
;
A
#
# COMPACT_ATOMS: atom_id res chain seq x y z
N LEU A 1 -7.70 -6.44 -18.84
CA LEU A 1 -8.58 -5.36 -18.32
C LEU A 1 -9.48 -4.79 -19.42
N ALA A 2 -8.93 -4.46 -20.60
CA ALA A 2 -9.70 -3.90 -21.71
C ALA A 2 -10.85 -4.80 -22.20
N ALA A 3 -10.74 -6.12 -22.05
CA ALA A 3 -11.77 -7.10 -22.41
C ALA A 3 -12.85 -7.32 -21.33
N ARG A 4 -12.78 -6.64 -20.19
CA ARG A 4 -13.81 -6.74 -19.15
C ARG A 4 -15.08 -5.97 -19.53
N THR A 5 -16.23 -6.52 -19.14
CA THR A 5 -17.54 -5.88 -19.32
C THR A 5 -18.20 -5.75 -17.93
N PRO A 6 -18.52 -4.53 -17.44
CA PRO A 6 -18.15 -3.25 -18.06
C PRO A 6 -16.64 -2.99 -18.03
N ARG A 7 -16.14 -2.21 -19.00
CA ARG A 7 -14.75 -1.75 -19.01
C ARG A 7 -14.53 -0.78 -17.84
N PRO A 8 -13.39 -0.85 -17.13
CA PRO A 8 -13.10 0.10 -16.07
C PRO A 8 -12.90 1.52 -16.61
N ASP A 9 -13.38 2.52 -15.92
CA ASP A 9 -13.12 3.94 -16.22
C ASP A 9 -11.76 4.39 -15.69
N VAL A 10 -11.33 3.82 -14.56
CA VAL A 10 -10.09 4.19 -13.87
C VAL A 10 -9.30 2.94 -13.49
N LEU A 11 -8.00 3.00 -13.70
CA LEU A 11 -7.01 2.05 -13.21
C LEU A 11 -6.15 2.71 -12.13
N LEU A 12 -6.20 2.17 -10.92
CA LEU A 12 -5.33 2.59 -9.83
C LEU A 12 -4.23 1.54 -9.64
N THR A 13 -2.97 1.93 -9.81
CA THR A 13 -1.83 1.07 -9.46
C THR A 13 -1.39 1.30 -8.03
N VAL A 14 -0.92 0.25 -7.37
CA VAL A 14 -0.36 0.33 -6.02
C VAL A 14 0.98 -0.38 -6.03
N ASP A 15 2.04 0.30 -5.58
CA ASP A 15 3.38 -0.24 -5.47
C ASP A 15 4.05 -0.52 -6.83
N ASN A 16 3.54 0.07 -7.89
CA ASN A 16 4.11 -0.02 -9.24
C ASN A 16 3.56 1.08 -10.13
N GLY A 17 4.12 1.20 -11.34
CA GLY A 17 3.56 2.03 -12.39
C GLY A 17 4.43 3.23 -12.76
N VAL A 18 5.31 3.73 -11.88
CA VAL A 18 6.13 4.93 -12.17
C VAL A 18 7.08 4.74 -13.37
N SER A 19 7.40 3.50 -13.71
CA SER A 19 8.22 3.15 -14.88
C SER A 19 7.42 2.47 -16.00
N SER A 20 6.08 2.50 -15.96
CA SER A 20 5.21 1.78 -16.89
C SER A 20 4.62 2.70 -17.96
N ALA A 21 5.44 3.58 -18.56
CA ALA A 21 4.98 4.60 -19.52
C ALA A 21 4.19 4.02 -20.69
N GLU A 22 4.64 2.90 -21.27
CA GLU A 22 3.98 2.23 -22.40
C GLU A 22 2.60 1.69 -22.01
N ALA A 23 2.50 0.99 -20.88
CA ALA A 23 1.25 0.41 -20.42
C ALA A 23 0.22 1.50 -20.05
N VAL A 24 0.67 2.61 -19.45
CA VAL A 24 -0.19 3.75 -19.12
C VAL A 24 -0.68 4.43 -20.39
N ARG A 25 0.20 4.62 -21.40
CA ARG A 25 -0.20 5.17 -22.70
C ARG A 25 -1.24 4.30 -23.39
N HIS A 26 -1.04 2.99 -23.38
CA HIS A 26 -2.00 2.06 -23.95
C HIS A 26 -3.36 2.09 -23.21
N ALA A 27 -3.37 2.22 -21.89
CA ALA A 27 -4.62 2.39 -21.13
C ALA A 27 -5.35 3.67 -21.54
N ALA A 28 -4.63 4.78 -21.72
CA ALA A 28 -5.21 6.05 -22.17
C ALA A 28 -5.80 5.94 -23.59
N GLU A 29 -5.15 5.25 -24.54
CA GLU A 29 -5.67 4.94 -25.88
C GLU A 29 -6.99 4.17 -25.82
N LEU A 30 -7.18 3.35 -24.80
CA LEU A 30 -8.40 2.62 -24.53
C LEU A 30 -9.46 3.45 -23.76
N GLY A 31 -9.17 4.73 -23.46
CA GLY A 31 -10.05 5.61 -22.69
C GLY A 31 -10.18 5.21 -21.22
N ILE A 32 -9.10 4.67 -20.64
CA ILE A 32 -9.01 4.31 -19.22
C ILE A 32 -8.06 5.30 -18.54
N ASP A 33 -8.56 6.05 -17.58
CA ASP A 33 -7.74 6.94 -16.77
C ASP A 33 -6.82 6.12 -15.84
N VAL A 34 -5.54 6.51 -15.73
CA VAL A 34 -4.59 5.84 -14.84
C VAL A 34 -4.15 6.76 -13.73
N ILE A 35 -4.28 6.28 -12.50
CA ILE A 35 -3.70 6.89 -11.30
C ILE A 35 -2.59 5.96 -10.81
N VAL A 36 -1.36 6.48 -10.73
CA VAL A 36 -0.21 5.74 -10.25
C VAL A 36 0.06 6.08 -8.78
N THR A 37 0.08 5.08 -7.91
CA THR A 37 0.64 5.21 -6.55
C THR A 37 1.84 4.28 -6.42
N ASP A 38 3.01 4.84 -6.19
CA ASP A 38 4.27 4.12 -6.23
C ASP A 38 5.29 4.75 -5.26
N HIS A 39 6.39 4.07 -5.01
CA HIS A 39 7.50 4.57 -4.21
C HIS A 39 8.86 4.31 -4.85
N HIS A 40 8.89 3.59 -5.97
CA HIS A 40 10.12 3.34 -6.71
C HIS A 40 10.69 4.63 -7.30
N LEU A 41 11.98 4.65 -7.56
CA LEU A 41 12.62 5.78 -8.22
C LEU A 41 12.06 5.92 -9.65
N PRO A 42 11.65 7.12 -10.05
CA PRO A 42 11.17 7.36 -11.41
C PRO A 42 12.30 7.17 -12.42
N GLY A 43 11.96 6.69 -13.62
CA GLY A 43 12.85 6.67 -14.75
C GLY A 43 13.05 8.06 -15.39
N ALA A 44 13.72 8.10 -16.54
CA ALA A 44 13.94 9.32 -17.29
C ALA A 44 12.64 9.94 -17.84
N GLU A 45 11.64 9.10 -18.11
CA GLU A 45 10.32 9.50 -18.59
C GLU A 45 9.26 9.04 -17.59
N LEU A 46 8.38 9.96 -17.19
CA LEU A 46 7.23 9.63 -16.36
C LEU A 46 6.08 9.10 -17.24
N PRO A 47 5.28 8.14 -16.75
CA PRO A 47 4.11 7.66 -17.46
C PRO A 47 3.07 8.80 -17.62
N PRO A 48 2.34 8.88 -18.75
CA PRO A 48 1.32 9.89 -19.00
C PRO A 48 0.02 9.55 -18.24
N ALA A 49 0.14 9.35 -16.92
CA ALA A 49 -0.98 9.09 -16.03
C ALA A 49 -1.71 10.40 -15.69
N VAL A 50 -3.01 10.31 -15.35
CA VAL A 50 -3.80 11.45 -14.86
C VAL A 50 -3.21 12.03 -13.58
N CYS A 51 -2.68 11.15 -12.72
CA CYS A 51 -2.01 11.54 -11.49
C CYS A 51 -0.95 10.50 -11.11
N ILE A 52 0.18 10.98 -10.59
CA ILE A 52 1.24 10.14 -10.01
C ILE A 52 1.47 10.59 -8.57
N VAL A 53 1.22 9.70 -7.62
CA VAL A 53 1.53 9.90 -6.19
C VAL A 53 2.74 9.07 -5.85
N ASN A 54 3.89 9.72 -5.74
CA ASN A 54 5.15 9.07 -5.40
C ASN A 54 6.04 10.04 -4.60
N PRO A 55 6.50 9.67 -3.39
CA PRO A 55 7.34 10.53 -2.57
C PRO A 55 8.70 10.83 -3.23
N ASN A 56 9.14 10.01 -4.19
CA ASN A 56 10.45 10.12 -4.86
C ASN A 56 10.42 10.94 -6.15
N LEU A 57 9.28 11.56 -6.52
CA LEU A 57 9.27 12.56 -7.59
C LEU A 57 10.13 13.77 -7.18
N ALA A 58 10.74 14.41 -8.19
CA ALA A 58 11.67 15.51 -7.98
C ALA A 58 11.03 16.72 -7.26
N ASP A 59 9.75 16.98 -7.54
CA ASP A 59 8.95 18.07 -6.98
C ASP A 59 8.17 17.68 -5.71
N SER A 60 8.26 16.43 -5.27
CA SER A 60 7.56 15.96 -4.08
C SER A 60 8.12 16.59 -2.81
N ALA A 61 7.28 17.32 -2.08
CA ALA A 61 7.60 17.88 -0.76
C ALA A 61 7.34 16.89 0.39
N PHE A 62 6.92 15.65 0.11
CA PHE A 62 6.66 14.66 1.17
C PHE A 62 7.94 14.28 1.91
N PRO A 63 7.99 14.39 3.25
CA PRO A 63 9.24 14.32 4.00
C PRO A 63 9.82 12.91 4.12
N SER A 64 8.99 11.86 4.00
CA SER A 64 9.42 10.46 4.10
C SER A 64 9.58 9.86 2.70
N LYS A 65 10.81 9.92 2.17
CA LYS A 65 11.14 9.35 0.84
C LYS A 65 11.25 7.82 0.87
N ALA A 66 11.28 7.23 2.03
CA ALA A 66 11.42 5.78 2.23
C ALA A 66 10.08 5.06 2.47
N LEU A 67 8.95 5.65 2.13
CA LEU A 67 7.66 4.94 2.22
C LEU A 67 7.68 3.70 1.32
N ALA A 68 7.11 2.60 1.79
CA ALA A 68 6.70 1.47 0.94
C ALA A 68 5.42 1.83 0.16
N GLY A 69 5.13 1.13 -0.93
CA GLY A 69 3.94 1.38 -1.75
C GLY A 69 2.63 1.33 -0.95
N VAL A 70 2.51 0.38 -0.01
CA VAL A 70 1.38 0.31 0.93
C VAL A 70 1.26 1.56 1.80
N GLY A 71 2.38 2.16 2.20
CA GLY A 71 2.42 3.41 2.95
C GLY A 71 1.95 4.59 2.11
N VAL A 72 2.38 4.67 0.85
CA VAL A 72 1.89 5.69 -0.10
C VAL A 72 0.38 5.60 -0.23
N MET A 73 -0.16 4.41 -0.49
CA MET A 73 -1.60 4.19 -0.60
C MET A 73 -2.34 4.55 0.69
N TYR A 74 -1.77 4.25 1.85
CA TYR A 74 -2.36 4.62 3.13
C TYR A 74 -2.52 6.13 3.29
N TYR A 75 -1.52 6.93 2.89
CA TYR A 75 -1.60 8.40 2.90
C TYR A 75 -2.61 8.93 1.88
N VAL A 76 -2.72 8.31 0.70
CA VAL A 76 -3.78 8.64 -0.28
C VAL A 76 -5.16 8.41 0.33
N LEU A 77 -5.38 7.28 1.01
CA LEU A 77 -6.64 6.99 1.68
C LEU A 77 -6.96 7.99 2.81
N LEU A 78 -5.95 8.42 3.58
CA LEU A 78 -6.12 9.44 4.60
C LEU A 78 -6.55 10.79 3.99
N ALA A 79 -5.90 11.21 2.91
CA ALA A 79 -6.23 12.44 2.21
C ALA A 79 -7.62 12.37 1.56
N LEU A 80 -7.94 11.26 0.90
CA LEU A 80 -9.25 11.03 0.28
C LEU A 80 -10.37 11.06 1.35
N ARG A 81 -10.17 10.39 2.49
CA ARG A 81 -11.14 10.43 3.58
C ARG A 81 -11.35 11.85 4.11
N ALA A 82 -10.28 12.64 4.25
CA ALA A 82 -10.37 14.02 4.70
C ALA A 82 -11.17 14.87 3.71
N LEU A 83 -10.89 14.76 2.41
CA LEU A 83 -11.60 15.45 1.34
C LEU A 83 -13.08 15.07 1.28
N LEU A 84 -13.41 13.78 1.37
CA LEU A 84 -14.79 13.30 1.33
C LEU A 84 -15.59 13.75 2.58
N ARG A 85 -14.92 13.90 3.71
CA ARG A 85 -15.51 14.50 4.91
C ARG A 85 -15.80 15.99 4.73
N GLU A 86 -14.85 16.74 4.16
CA GLU A 86 -15.02 18.15 3.83
C GLU A 86 -16.18 18.38 2.84
N ARG A 87 -16.35 17.46 1.89
CA ARG A 87 -17.45 17.47 0.92
C ARG A 87 -18.78 16.93 1.47
N GLY A 88 -18.85 16.58 2.75
CA GLY A 88 -20.08 16.08 3.38
C GLY A 88 -20.49 14.64 2.99
N VAL A 89 -19.63 13.91 2.26
CA VAL A 89 -19.91 12.49 1.90
C VAL A 89 -19.83 11.59 3.13
N TYR A 90 -18.90 11.90 4.04
CA TYR A 90 -18.75 11.21 5.33
C TYR A 90 -18.92 12.18 6.50
N THR A 91 -19.48 11.68 7.58
CA THR A 91 -19.39 12.30 8.90
C THR A 91 -18.25 11.64 9.71
N GLN A 92 -17.98 12.15 10.89
CA GLN A 92 -17.02 11.53 11.82
C GLN A 92 -17.44 10.09 12.21
N GLN A 93 -18.75 9.82 12.22
CA GLN A 93 -19.32 8.52 12.60
C GLN A 93 -19.36 7.54 11.44
N THR A 94 -19.56 8.02 10.20
CA THR A 94 -19.74 7.17 9.01
C THR A 94 -18.47 7.00 8.16
N GLN A 95 -17.39 7.76 8.46
CA GLN A 95 -16.12 7.63 7.75
C GLN A 95 -15.47 6.26 7.94
N PRO A 96 -14.76 5.72 6.94
CA PRO A 96 -14.05 4.46 7.08
C PRO A 96 -12.95 4.52 8.15
N ARG A 97 -12.80 3.43 8.89
CA ARG A 97 -11.80 3.26 9.95
C ARG A 97 -10.44 2.88 9.38
N LEU A 98 -9.70 3.86 8.84
CA LEU A 98 -8.37 3.61 8.25
C LEU A 98 -7.33 3.17 9.28
N ASP A 99 -7.52 3.46 10.57
CA ASP A 99 -6.70 2.92 11.65
C ASP A 99 -6.73 1.38 11.69
N ALA A 100 -7.80 0.77 11.18
CA ALA A 100 -7.91 -0.68 11.07
C ALA A 100 -6.92 -1.29 10.07
N LEU A 101 -6.38 -0.52 9.12
CA LEU A 101 -5.46 -0.99 8.07
C LEU A 101 -3.99 -0.92 8.48
N VAL A 102 -3.66 -0.32 9.63
CA VAL A 102 -2.26 -0.02 9.99
C VAL A 102 -1.43 -1.27 10.25
N ASP A 103 -2.02 -2.39 10.61
CA ASP A 103 -1.34 -3.69 10.73
C ASP A 103 -0.87 -4.21 9.35
N LEU A 104 -1.67 -4.03 8.29
CA LEU A 104 -1.28 -4.35 6.92
C LEU A 104 -0.18 -3.40 6.42
N VAL A 105 -0.29 -2.10 6.73
CA VAL A 105 0.74 -1.09 6.39
C VAL A 105 2.06 -1.44 7.07
N ALA A 106 2.03 -1.84 8.33
CA ALA A 106 3.22 -2.23 9.07
C ALA A 106 3.89 -3.47 8.48
N LEU A 107 3.09 -4.50 8.16
CA LEU A 107 3.59 -5.72 7.54
C LEU A 107 4.22 -5.42 6.18
N GLY A 108 3.52 -4.71 5.29
CA GLY A 108 4.02 -4.37 3.96
C GLY A 108 5.28 -3.50 4.02
N THR A 109 5.33 -2.49 4.91
CA THR A 109 6.52 -1.64 5.10
C THR A 109 7.77 -2.44 5.46
N VAL A 110 7.63 -3.46 6.33
CA VAL A 110 8.78 -4.29 6.72
C VAL A 110 9.11 -5.34 5.66
N ALA A 111 8.08 -5.93 5.03
CA ALA A 111 8.26 -6.96 4.00
C ALA A 111 8.92 -6.40 2.73
N ASP A 112 8.68 -5.13 2.42
CA ASP A 112 9.28 -4.40 1.30
C ASP A 112 10.74 -3.95 1.57
N VAL A 113 11.23 -4.15 2.79
CA VAL A 113 12.64 -3.89 3.18
C VAL A 113 13.04 -2.41 3.03
N VAL A 114 12.11 -1.49 3.07
CA VAL A 114 12.39 -0.05 3.01
C VAL A 114 13.08 0.45 4.29
N LYS A 115 13.80 1.56 4.18
CA LYS A 115 14.42 2.20 5.35
C LYS A 115 13.35 2.59 6.38
N LEU A 116 13.51 2.14 7.61
CA LEU A 116 12.64 2.53 8.72
C LEU A 116 13.03 3.93 9.24
N ASP A 117 12.70 4.96 8.49
CA ASP A 117 12.80 6.34 8.93
C ASP A 117 11.80 6.64 10.07
N LYS A 118 11.74 7.88 10.54
CA LYS A 118 10.85 8.26 11.65
C LYS A 118 9.38 7.93 11.33
N ASN A 119 8.94 8.22 10.11
CA ASN A 119 7.55 7.99 9.68
C ASN A 119 7.23 6.49 9.62
N ASN A 120 8.06 5.71 8.95
CA ASN A 120 7.88 4.27 8.84
C ASN A 120 7.90 3.59 10.22
N ARG A 121 8.78 4.04 11.14
CA ARG A 121 8.80 3.52 12.51
C ARG A 121 7.49 3.78 13.26
N ILE A 122 6.86 4.93 13.05
CA ILE A 122 5.55 5.23 13.65
C ILE A 122 4.48 4.28 13.11
N LEU A 123 4.40 4.12 11.78
CA LEU A 123 3.43 3.22 11.15
C LEU A 123 3.64 1.77 11.61
N VAL A 124 4.87 1.29 11.63
CA VAL A 124 5.21 -0.07 12.07
C VAL A 124 4.89 -0.27 13.55
N ALA A 125 5.21 0.68 14.41
CA ALA A 125 4.91 0.60 15.84
C ALA A 125 3.40 0.55 16.11
N GLN A 126 2.61 1.35 15.39
CA GLN A 126 1.15 1.35 15.49
C GLN A 126 0.55 0.01 15.03
N GLY A 127 1.02 -0.54 13.91
CA GLY A 127 0.56 -1.83 13.40
C GLY A 127 0.90 -2.98 14.35
N LEU A 128 2.13 -3.04 14.86
CA LEU A 128 2.55 -4.03 15.86
C LEU A 128 1.71 -3.94 17.13
N ASN A 129 1.40 -2.72 17.59
CA ASN A 129 0.56 -2.53 18.77
C ASN A 129 -0.85 -3.09 18.56
N ARG A 130 -1.45 -2.86 17.37
CA ARG A 130 -2.76 -3.44 17.02
C ARG A 130 -2.74 -4.97 17.06
N ILE A 131 -1.71 -5.57 16.44
CA ILE A 131 -1.54 -7.04 16.38
C ILE A 131 -1.44 -7.61 17.79
N ARG A 132 -0.61 -7.02 18.66
CA ARG A 132 -0.44 -7.45 20.05
C ARG A 132 -1.72 -7.36 20.88
N LEU A 133 -2.60 -6.43 20.53
CA LEU A 133 -3.91 -6.24 21.16
C LEU A 133 -5.01 -7.14 20.55
N GLY A 134 -4.67 -8.07 19.66
CA GLY A 134 -5.63 -8.94 18.97
C GLY A 134 -6.54 -8.20 17.99
N ARG A 135 -6.20 -6.98 17.58
CA ARG A 135 -6.99 -6.15 16.64
C ARG A 135 -6.38 -6.22 15.25
N THR A 136 -6.14 -7.41 14.75
CA THR A 136 -5.45 -7.63 13.47
C THR A 136 -6.34 -8.32 12.45
N HIS A 137 -5.99 -8.19 11.18
CA HIS A 137 -6.68 -8.89 10.10
C HIS A 137 -6.49 -10.41 10.21
N ALA A 138 -7.52 -11.17 9.83
CA ALA A 138 -7.53 -12.63 9.91
C ALA A 138 -6.34 -13.26 9.16
N GLY A 139 -5.97 -12.72 7.99
CA GLY A 139 -4.81 -13.17 7.22
C GLY A 139 -3.48 -13.02 7.97
N ILE A 140 -3.29 -11.91 8.69
CA ILE A 140 -2.08 -11.73 9.54
C ILE A 140 -2.08 -12.74 10.69
N SER A 141 -3.22 -12.95 11.35
CA SER A 141 -3.34 -13.98 12.41
C SER A 141 -3.00 -15.36 11.88
N ALA A 142 -3.51 -15.73 10.70
CA ALA A 142 -3.20 -16.99 10.05
C ALA A 142 -1.71 -17.14 9.72
N LEU A 143 -1.07 -16.09 9.21
CA LEU A 143 0.37 -16.09 8.95
C LEU A 143 1.20 -16.29 10.22
N PHE A 144 0.82 -15.66 11.34
CA PHE A 144 1.46 -15.90 12.63
C PHE A 144 1.30 -17.36 13.07
N ALA A 145 0.10 -17.94 12.94
CA ALA A 145 -0.18 -19.34 13.28
C ALA A 145 0.67 -20.30 12.45
N VAL A 146 0.70 -20.14 11.12
CA VAL A 146 1.50 -20.96 10.20
C VAL A 146 3.01 -20.81 10.48
N ALA A 147 3.44 -19.62 10.90
CA ALA A 147 4.84 -19.37 11.29
C ALA A 147 5.20 -19.91 12.68
N GLY A 148 4.25 -20.48 13.44
CA GLY A 148 4.46 -20.93 14.82
C GLY A 148 4.80 -19.76 15.77
N LYS A 149 4.30 -18.57 15.49
CA LYS A 149 4.53 -17.36 16.24
C LYS A 149 3.27 -16.89 16.96
N LYS A 150 3.46 -16.15 18.06
CA LYS A 150 2.37 -15.59 18.85
C LYS A 150 2.16 -14.11 18.49
N PRO A 151 0.98 -13.69 18.01
CA PRO A 151 0.70 -12.29 17.68
C PRO A 151 0.92 -11.33 18.86
N GLU A 152 0.67 -11.76 20.09
CA GLU A 152 0.84 -10.95 21.31
C GLU A 152 2.29 -10.55 21.56
N ALA A 153 3.24 -11.32 21.02
CA ALA A 153 4.68 -11.06 21.10
C ALA A 153 5.27 -10.54 19.78
N ALA A 154 4.40 -10.15 18.81
CA ALA A 154 4.82 -9.71 17.48
C ALA A 154 5.90 -8.63 17.52
N GLY A 155 6.93 -8.79 16.70
CA GLY A 155 8.02 -7.84 16.50
C GLY A 155 8.36 -7.63 15.04
N VAL A 156 9.18 -6.61 14.75
CA VAL A 156 9.63 -6.30 13.38
C VAL A 156 10.32 -7.51 12.72
N ARG A 157 11.07 -8.29 13.50
CA ARG A 157 11.74 -9.50 13.00
C ARG A 157 10.75 -10.56 12.52
N ASP A 158 9.59 -10.68 13.14
CA ASP A 158 8.57 -11.63 12.69
C ASP A 158 8.04 -11.22 11.31
N PHE A 159 7.82 -9.94 11.08
CA PHE A 159 7.45 -9.43 9.76
C PHE A 159 8.52 -9.72 8.69
N GLY A 160 9.78 -9.35 8.96
CA GLY A 160 10.85 -9.48 8.00
C GLY A 160 11.31 -10.92 7.72
N PHE A 161 11.28 -11.80 8.73
CA PHE A 161 11.90 -13.13 8.64
C PHE A 161 10.93 -14.30 8.77
N ALA A 162 9.69 -14.06 9.19
CA ALA A 162 8.69 -15.11 9.29
C ALA A 162 7.50 -14.89 8.33
N LEU A 163 6.88 -13.71 8.32
CA LEU A 163 5.67 -13.45 7.53
C LEU A 163 6.00 -13.02 6.09
N GLY A 164 6.87 -12.01 5.93
CA GLY A 164 7.26 -11.46 4.62
C GLY A 164 7.77 -12.52 3.64
N PRO A 165 8.73 -13.40 4.02
CA PRO A 165 9.21 -14.46 3.14
C PRO A 165 8.10 -15.42 2.66
N ARG A 166 7.09 -15.70 3.49
CA ARG A 166 5.96 -16.55 3.11
C ARG A 166 5.06 -15.89 2.07
N ILE A 167 4.78 -14.60 2.25
CA ILE A 167 4.01 -13.81 1.28
C ILE A 167 4.76 -13.74 -0.04
N ASN A 168 6.05 -13.42 -0.01
CA ASN A 168 6.88 -13.31 -1.21
C ASN A 168 7.04 -14.64 -1.94
N ALA A 169 7.13 -15.75 -1.21
CA ALA A 169 7.22 -17.09 -1.81
C ALA A 169 5.90 -17.47 -2.50
N ALA A 170 4.77 -17.23 -1.87
CA ALA A 170 3.45 -17.52 -2.44
C ALA A 170 3.19 -16.72 -3.73
N GLY A 171 3.58 -15.43 -3.79
CA GLY A 171 3.45 -14.61 -4.99
C GLY A 171 4.36 -14.99 -6.17
N ARG A 172 5.28 -15.95 -5.97
CA ARG A 172 6.14 -16.52 -7.04
C ARG A 172 5.65 -17.86 -7.57
N LEU A 173 4.64 -18.43 -6.96
CA LEU A 173 3.93 -19.63 -7.42
C LEU A 173 2.72 -19.20 -8.24
N ASP A 174 2.19 -20.07 -9.09
CA ASP A 174 1.16 -19.74 -10.09
C ASP A 174 -0.10 -19.09 -9.50
N THR A 175 -0.51 -19.46 -8.29
CA THR A 175 -1.65 -18.85 -7.61
C THR A 175 -1.38 -18.71 -6.12
N MET A 176 -2.08 -17.78 -5.48
CA MET A 176 -2.07 -17.57 -4.01
C MET A 176 -3.13 -18.43 -3.32
N GLU A 177 -3.82 -19.30 -4.05
CA GLU A 177 -4.84 -20.23 -3.57
C GLU A 177 -4.25 -21.47 -2.90
#